data_4765d77c726f043a13057f12b2a7214d
#
_entry.id   4765d77c726f043a13057f12b2a7214d
#
_cell.length_a   1.000
_cell.length_b   1.000
_cell.length_c   1.000
_cell.angle_alpha   90.00
_cell.angle_beta   90.00
_cell.angle_gamma   90.00
#
_symmetry.space_group_name_H-M   'P 1'
#
loop_
_entity.id
_entity.type
_entity.pdbx_description
1 polymer ?
#
loop_
_entity_poly.entity_id
_entity_poly.type
_entity_poly.pdbx_seq_one_letter_code
_entity_poly.pdbx_strand_id
1 'polypeptide(L)'
;SLHDALPILNGTLDVSSIVYYVSVTALVLFLTVQSIQKRRYSMSVKNLSFSAYSTGMIAVAVALVVVVNIIMGEMPSGWTAIDMTSQKLYSLTDQTVDYVKNMQDDVTIYVLVNQDNQDTTLGQTLQRYDDLSDHITVEYVDPTVNPMFYTQYTTGNISTNSLIVVSDKRSKVIDYNDVYESSDRK
;
A
#
# COMPACT_ATOMS: atom_id res chain seq x y z
N SER A 1 -3.88 5.08 13.95
CA SER A 1 -4.98 5.88 13.41
C SER A 1 -6.04 4.96 12.81
N LEU A 2 -7.29 5.45 12.71
CA LEU A 2 -8.42 4.64 12.18
C LEU A 2 -8.20 4.21 10.72
N HIS A 3 -7.39 4.97 9.97
CA HIS A 3 -7.01 4.66 8.59
C HIS A 3 -6.17 3.37 8.45
N ASP A 4 -5.41 3.01 9.47
CA ASP A 4 -4.53 1.84 9.41
C ASP A 4 -5.28 0.50 9.58
N ALA A 5 -6.55 0.55 10.05
CA ALA A 5 -7.40 -0.62 10.22
C ALA A 5 -8.24 -0.98 8.97
N LEU A 6 -8.38 -0.06 8.01
CA LEU A 6 -9.20 -0.24 6.82
C LEU A 6 -8.75 -1.39 5.89
N PRO A 7 -7.44 -1.65 5.69
CA PRO A 7 -6.99 -2.74 4.83
C PRO A 7 -7.48 -4.12 5.27
N ILE A 8 -7.54 -4.36 6.59
CA ILE A 8 -8.00 -5.65 7.14
C ILE A 8 -9.50 -5.84 6.90
N LEU A 9 -10.28 -4.76 6.98
CA LEU A 9 -11.73 -4.80 6.73
C LEU A 9 -12.05 -5.05 5.24
N ASN A 10 -11.16 -4.67 4.34
CA ASN A 10 -11.31 -4.83 2.90
C ASN A 10 -10.76 -6.18 2.38
N GLY A 11 -10.31 -7.09 3.26
CA GLY A 11 -9.79 -8.41 2.87
C GLY A 11 -8.36 -8.40 2.31
N THR A 12 -7.63 -7.29 2.47
CA THR A 12 -6.20 -7.22 2.17
C THR A 12 -5.39 -7.32 3.47
N LEU A 13 -4.33 -8.14 3.48
CA LEU A 13 -3.36 -8.22 4.56
C LEU A 13 -2.11 -7.42 4.19
N ASP A 14 -1.83 -6.39 4.96
CA ASP A 14 -0.59 -5.64 4.85
C ASP A 14 0.52 -6.36 5.63
N VAL A 15 1.48 -6.91 4.89
CA VAL A 15 2.64 -7.62 5.43
C VAL A 15 3.51 -6.68 6.27
N SER A 16 3.57 -5.39 5.95
CA SER A 16 4.37 -4.43 6.71
C SER A 16 3.87 -4.31 8.15
N SER A 17 2.56 -4.30 8.36
CA SER A 17 1.93 -4.32 9.69
C SER A 17 2.27 -5.59 10.47
N ILE A 18 2.26 -6.75 9.82
CA ILE A 18 2.62 -8.02 10.45
C ILE A 18 4.09 -8.01 10.89
N VAL A 19 4.98 -7.57 9.99
CA VAL A 19 6.43 -7.46 10.30
C VAL A 19 6.66 -6.50 11.46
N TYR A 20 5.93 -5.37 11.51
CA TYR A 20 6.01 -4.44 12.63
C TYR A 20 5.65 -5.12 13.97
N TYR A 21 4.50 -5.78 14.06
CA TYR A 21 4.08 -6.44 15.30
C TYR A 21 5.02 -7.58 15.70
N VAL A 22 5.48 -8.39 14.76
CA VAL A 22 6.41 -9.49 15.02
C VAL A 22 7.76 -8.94 15.49
N SER A 23 8.30 -7.91 14.85
CA SER A 23 9.59 -7.31 15.20
C SER A 23 9.57 -6.66 16.57
N VAL A 24 8.50 -5.91 16.91
CA VAL A 24 8.32 -5.31 18.23
C VAL A 24 8.17 -6.37 19.31
N THR A 25 7.38 -7.43 19.06
CA THR A 25 7.22 -8.54 20.01
C THR A 25 8.54 -9.26 20.27
N ALA A 26 9.29 -9.55 19.21
CA ALA A 26 10.61 -10.18 19.32
C ALA A 26 11.59 -9.31 20.12
N LEU A 27 11.58 -7.99 19.88
CA LEU A 27 12.38 -7.02 20.63
C LEU A 27 12.03 -7.01 22.12
N VAL A 28 10.74 -6.96 22.47
CA VAL A 28 10.29 -6.98 23.86
C VAL A 28 10.69 -8.28 24.55
N LEU A 29 10.53 -9.42 23.90
CA LEU A 29 10.99 -10.72 24.43
C LEU A 29 12.49 -10.75 24.64
N PHE A 30 13.26 -10.25 23.66
CA PHE A 30 14.72 -10.14 23.78
C PHE A 30 15.14 -9.27 24.98
N LEU A 31 14.54 -8.08 25.13
CA LEU A 31 14.80 -7.19 26.27
C LEU A 31 14.42 -7.83 27.62
N THR A 32 13.33 -8.59 27.64
CA THR A 32 12.90 -9.32 28.84
C THR A 32 13.95 -10.36 29.24
N VAL A 33 14.44 -11.16 28.28
CA VAL A 33 15.51 -12.15 28.53
C VAL A 33 16.79 -11.46 29.02
N GLN A 34 17.20 -10.36 28.38
CA GLN A 34 18.36 -9.59 28.80
C GLN A 34 18.20 -9.01 30.23
N SER A 35 17.02 -8.54 30.58
CA SER A 35 16.72 -8.02 31.92
C SER A 35 16.80 -9.11 32.98
N ILE A 36 16.32 -10.32 32.69
CA ILE A 36 16.39 -11.47 33.60
C ILE A 36 17.86 -11.92 33.78
N GLN A 37 18.61 -11.99 32.70
CA GLN A 37 20.04 -12.38 32.76
C GLN A 37 20.82 -11.35 33.56
N LYS A 38 20.60 -10.05 33.38
CA LYS A 38 21.27 -8.99 34.14
C LYS A 38 21.03 -9.11 35.65
N ARG A 39 19.87 -9.55 36.09
CA ARG A 39 19.58 -9.75 37.54
C ARG A 39 20.30 -10.97 38.14
N ARG A 40 20.73 -11.94 37.34
CA ARG A 40 21.41 -13.15 37.80
C ARG A 40 22.89 -12.94 38.06
N TYR A 41 23.51 -11.90 37.47
CA TYR A 41 24.93 -11.63 37.62
C TYR A 41 25.15 -10.58 38.72
N SER A 42 25.78 -11.00 39.83
CA SER A 42 26.22 -10.13 40.92
C SER A 42 27.20 -9.06 40.40
N MET A 43 27.08 -7.84 40.92
CA MET A 43 27.98 -6.72 40.61
C MET A 43 29.43 -7.00 41.07
N SER A 44 30.23 -7.60 40.20
CA SER A 44 31.69 -7.73 40.38
C SER A 44 32.38 -6.95 39.27
N VAL A 45 33.52 -6.34 39.58
CA VAL A 45 34.30 -5.51 38.64
C VAL A 45 34.73 -6.26 37.38
N LYS A 46 34.82 -7.62 37.41
CA LYS A 46 35.03 -8.46 36.23
C LYS A 46 33.86 -8.47 35.23
N ASN A 47 32.67 -7.95 35.61
CA ASN A 47 31.48 -7.99 34.78
C ASN A 47 31.21 -6.68 33.98
N LEU A 48 32.14 -5.72 34.05
CA LEU A 48 31.97 -4.44 33.33
C LEU A 48 31.99 -4.64 31.80
N SER A 49 32.87 -5.51 31.31
CA SER A 49 32.92 -5.85 29.88
C SER A 49 31.71 -6.63 29.42
N PHE A 50 31.14 -7.49 30.27
CA PHE A 50 29.90 -8.22 29.95
C PHE A 50 28.69 -7.30 29.93
N SER A 51 28.61 -6.31 30.84
CA SER A 51 27.56 -5.30 30.85
C SER A 51 27.62 -4.40 29.60
N ALA A 52 28.83 -4.01 29.18
CA ALA A 52 29.05 -3.22 27.96
C ALA A 52 28.64 -4.02 26.71
N TYR A 53 29.00 -5.31 26.64
CA TYR A 53 28.60 -6.19 25.54
C TYR A 53 27.07 -6.35 25.45
N SER A 54 26.42 -6.60 26.60
CA SER A 54 24.95 -6.71 26.65
C SER A 54 24.25 -5.42 26.22
N THR A 55 24.75 -4.25 26.64
CA THR A 55 24.21 -2.95 26.23
C THR A 55 24.43 -2.71 24.75
N GLY A 56 25.59 -3.07 24.20
CA GLY A 56 25.88 -3.01 22.78
C GLY A 56 24.95 -3.90 21.95
N MET A 57 24.69 -5.13 22.39
CA MET A 57 23.73 -6.03 21.72
C MET A 57 22.30 -5.47 21.72
N ILE A 58 21.87 -4.85 22.81
CA ILE A 58 20.55 -4.18 22.85
C ILE A 58 20.48 -3.05 21.83
N ALA A 59 21.51 -2.21 21.78
CA ALA A 59 21.56 -1.10 20.81
C ALA A 59 21.50 -1.60 19.36
N VAL A 60 22.24 -2.65 19.03
CA VAL A 60 22.22 -3.28 17.70
C VAL A 60 20.84 -3.87 17.39
N ALA A 61 20.23 -4.58 18.34
CA ALA A 61 18.90 -5.16 18.15
C ALA A 61 17.83 -4.09 17.90
N VAL A 62 17.86 -3.00 18.67
CA VAL A 62 16.96 -1.85 18.46
C VAL A 62 17.17 -1.22 17.08
N ALA A 63 18.42 -0.96 16.71
CA ALA A 63 18.77 -0.39 15.41
C ALA A 63 18.28 -1.29 14.26
N LEU A 64 18.45 -2.61 14.37
CA LEU A 64 18.01 -3.57 13.36
C LEU A 64 16.49 -3.56 13.20
N VAL A 65 15.73 -3.55 14.29
CA VAL A 65 14.27 -3.46 14.25
C VAL A 65 13.82 -2.17 13.59
N VAL A 66 14.44 -1.03 13.92
CA VAL A 66 14.12 0.26 13.28
C VAL A 66 14.40 0.22 11.78
N VAL A 67 15.56 -0.28 11.37
CA VAL A 67 15.92 -0.36 9.94
C VAL A 67 14.97 -1.27 9.17
N VAL A 68 14.65 -2.45 9.71
CA VAL A 68 13.69 -3.38 9.05
C VAL A 68 12.33 -2.73 8.88
N ASN A 69 11.83 -2.02 9.90
CA ASN A 69 10.53 -1.37 9.81
C ASN A 69 10.53 -0.17 8.85
N ILE A 70 11.62 0.58 8.76
CA ILE A 70 11.76 1.64 7.75
C ILE A 70 11.72 1.04 6.34
N ILE A 71 12.52 -0.01 6.07
CA ILE A 71 12.55 -0.67 4.76
C ILE A 71 11.16 -1.19 4.37
N MET A 72 10.44 -1.83 5.30
CA MET A 72 9.10 -2.32 5.04
C MET A 72 8.08 -1.20 4.79
N GLY A 73 8.25 -0.04 5.45
CA GLY A 73 7.37 1.11 5.27
C GLY A 73 7.56 1.83 3.94
N GLU A 74 8.74 1.75 3.34
CA GLU A 74 9.07 2.36 2.04
C GLU A 74 8.78 1.40 0.85
N MET A 75 8.37 0.15 1.13
CA MET A 75 8.06 -0.80 0.05
C MET A 75 6.73 -0.45 -0.63
N PRO A 76 6.65 -0.52 -1.97
CA PRO A 76 5.41 -0.36 -2.72
C PRO A 76 4.31 -1.31 -2.21
N SER A 77 3.07 -0.83 -2.17
CA SER A 77 1.90 -1.59 -1.68
C SER A 77 1.66 -2.88 -2.48
N GLY A 78 2.06 -2.90 -3.75
CA GLY A 78 2.00 -4.09 -4.60
C GLY A 78 2.85 -5.27 -4.12
N TRP A 79 3.85 -5.02 -3.27
CA TRP A 79 4.74 -6.06 -2.71
C TRP A 79 4.36 -6.48 -1.29
N THR A 80 3.72 -5.58 -0.56
CA THR A 80 3.39 -5.78 0.87
C THR A 80 1.94 -6.15 1.12
N ALA A 81 1.02 -5.85 0.18
CA ALA A 81 -0.40 -6.16 0.32
C ALA A 81 -0.73 -7.55 -0.28
N ILE A 82 -1.18 -8.47 0.56
CA ILE A 82 -1.68 -9.79 0.13
C ILE A 82 -3.19 -9.72 0.03
N ASP A 83 -3.71 -9.95 -1.18
CA ASP A 83 -5.15 -10.04 -1.42
C ASP A 83 -5.66 -11.40 -0.92
N MET A 84 -6.43 -11.38 0.15
CA MET A 84 -7.07 -12.55 0.76
C MET A 84 -8.54 -12.69 0.37
N THR A 85 -9.05 -11.86 -0.54
CA THR A 85 -10.42 -12.00 -1.02
C THR A 85 -10.57 -13.29 -1.81
N SER A 86 -11.68 -13.99 -1.62
CA SER A 86 -11.95 -15.26 -2.32
C SER A 86 -12.06 -15.09 -3.84
N GLN A 87 -12.33 -13.88 -4.30
CA GLN A 87 -12.44 -13.50 -5.72
C GLN A 87 -11.20 -12.80 -6.26
N LYS A 88 -10.17 -12.60 -5.44
CA LYS A 88 -8.96 -11.85 -5.79
C LYS A 88 -9.27 -10.48 -6.41
N LEU A 89 -10.22 -9.76 -5.82
CA LEU A 89 -10.76 -8.50 -6.33
C LEU A 89 -9.68 -7.42 -6.52
N TYR A 90 -8.59 -7.52 -5.77
CA TYR A 90 -7.48 -6.56 -5.79
C TYR A 90 -6.24 -7.08 -6.53
N SER A 91 -6.30 -8.26 -7.14
CA SER A 91 -5.17 -8.81 -7.90
C SER A 91 -5.38 -8.63 -9.40
N LEU A 92 -4.36 -8.12 -10.08
CA LEU A 92 -4.34 -8.05 -11.53
C LEU A 92 -4.01 -9.43 -12.11
N THR A 93 -4.57 -9.75 -13.28
CA THR A 93 -4.22 -11.00 -13.98
C THR A 93 -2.78 -10.92 -14.50
N ASP A 94 -2.12 -12.08 -14.62
CA ASP A 94 -0.74 -12.15 -15.16
C ASP A 94 -0.63 -11.47 -16.53
N GLN A 95 -1.67 -11.61 -17.35
CA GLN A 95 -1.76 -11.00 -18.67
C GLN A 95 -1.78 -9.46 -18.60
N THR A 96 -2.52 -8.90 -17.63
CA THR A 96 -2.56 -7.46 -17.39
C THR A 96 -1.22 -6.95 -16.88
N VAL A 97 -0.60 -7.68 -15.95
CA VAL A 97 0.72 -7.35 -15.38
C VAL A 97 1.77 -7.31 -16.48
N ASP A 98 1.80 -8.34 -17.35
CA ASP A 98 2.76 -8.40 -18.46
C ASP A 98 2.54 -7.27 -19.47
N TYR A 99 1.29 -6.93 -19.77
CA TYR A 99 0.98 -5.84 -20.68
C TYR A 99 1.43 -4.49 -20.13
N VAL A 100 1.08 -4.21 -18.86
CA VAL A 100 1.40 -2.94 -18.18
C VAL A 100 2.92 -2.74 -18.05
N LYS A 101 3.66 -3.80 -17.66
CA LYS A 101 5.12 -3.73 -17.53
C LYS A 101 5.86 -3.49 -18.84
N ASN A 102 5.29 -3.95 -19.96
CA ASN A 102 5.90 -3.79 -21.29
C ASN A 102 5.34 -2.58 -22.05
N MET A 103 4.49 -1.78 -21.43
CA MET A 103 3.92 -0.59 -22.03
C MET A 103 5.01 0.48 -22.23
N GLN A 104 4.95 1.17 -23.39
CA GLN A 104 5.91 2.22 -23.74
C GLN A 104 5.23 3.59 -23.90
N ASP A 105 3.92 3.62 -23.99
CA ASP A 105 3.15 4.85 -24.11
C ASP A 105 2.77 5.35 -22.71
N ASP A 106 2.95 6.64 -22.45
CA ASP A 106 2.53 7.25 -21.20
C ASP A 106 1.00 7.36 -21.14
N VAL A 107 0.44 6.98 -20.01
CA VAL A 107 -1.02 6.99 -19.76
C VAL A 107 -1.31 7.67 -18.43
N THR A 108 -2.17 8.69 -18.47
CA THR A 108 -2.70 9.31 -17.26
C THR A 108 -4.14 8.87 -17.05
N ILE A 109 -4.44 8.39 -15.85
CA ILE A 109 -5.77 7.98 -15.43
C ILE A 109 -6.30 9.02 -14.44
N TYR A 110 -7.26 9.83 -14.89
CA TYR A 110 -7.96 10.76 -14.02
C TYR A 110 -9.16 10.08 -13.38
N VAL A 111 -9.23 10.12 -12.06
CA VAL A 111 -10.37 9.62 -11.26
C VAL A 111 -11.24 10.79 -10.86
N LEU A 112 -12.47 10.81 -11.32
CA LEU A 112 -13.42 11.90 -11.05
C LEU A 112 -14.15 11.66 -9.72
N VAL A 113 -13.60 12.19 -8.64
CA VAL A 113 -14.15 11.96 -7.30
C VAL A 113 -13.75 13.07 -6.33
N ASN A 114 -14.64 13.42 -5.40
CA ASN A 114 -14.28 14.21 -4.24
C ASN A 114 -13.71 13.28 -3.15
N GLN A 115 -12.89 13.82 -2.23
CA GLN A 115 -12.16 13.04 -1.21
C GLN A 115 -13.07 12.19 -0.31
N ASP A 116 -14.34 12.61 -0.12
CA ASP A 116 -15.27 11.93 0.81
C ASP A 116 -15.96 10.69 0.20
N ASN A 117 -15.95 10.57 -1.14
CA ASN A 117 -16.71 9.56 -1.89
C ASN A 117 -15.81 8.61 -2.71
N GLN A 118 -14.54 8.52 -2.38
CA GLN A 118 -13.60 7.65 -3.10
C GLN A 118 -13.92 6.17 -2.87
N ASP A 119 -14.07 5.42 -3.97
CA ASP A 119 -14.15 3.95 -3.92
C ASP A 119 -12.77 3.37 -3.58
N THR A 120 -12.70 2.76 -2.41
CA THR A 120 -11.45 2.18 -1.89
C THR A 120 -10.92 1.03 -2.76
N THR A 121 -11.82 0.21 -3.31
CA THR A 121 -11.47 -0.93 -4.17
C THR A 121 -10.84 -0.46 -5.48
N LEU A 122 -11.50 0.54 -6.11
CA LEU A 122 -11.00 1.15 -7.32
C LEU A 122 -9.66 1.83 -7.08
N GLY A 123 -9.55 2.60 -5.99
CA GLY A 123 -8.31 3.29 -5.62
C GLY A 123 -7.14 2.33 -5.44
N GLN A 124 -7.33 1.22 -4.72
CA GLN A 124 -6.29 0.19 -4.54
C GLN A 124 -5.91 -0.50 -5.85
N THR A 125 -6.88 -0.73 -6.73
CA THR A 125 -6.61 -1.32 -8.05
C THR A 125 -5.79 -0.36 -8.91
N LEU A 126 -6.15 0.91 -8.95
CA LEU A 126 -5.42 1.93 -9.71
C LEU A 126 -4.00 2.16 -9.17
N GLN A 127 -3.83 2.15 -7.85
CA GLN A 127 -2.50 2.23 -7.23
C GLN A 127 -1.59 1.08 -7.69
N ARG A 128 -2.13 -0.13 -7.86
CA ARG A 128 -1.34 -1.26 -8.40
C ARG A 128 -0.92 -1.07 -9.86
N TYR A 129 -1.74 -0.41 -10.66
CA TYR A 129 -1.33 -0.05 -12.03
C TYR A 129 -0.19 0.97 -12.01
N ASP A 130 -0.28 1.98 -11.16
CA ASP A 130 0.75 3.00 -10.94
C ASP A 130 2.07 2.37 -10.45
N ASP A 131 2.01 1.47 -9.45
CA ASP A 131 3.16 0.74 -8.91
C ASP A 131 3.84 -0.22 -9.91
N LEU A 132 3.11 -0.66 -10.94
CA LEU A 132 3.62 -1.63 -11.92
C LEU A 132 4.42 -1.00 -13.06
N SER A 133 4.21 0.27 -13.39
CA SER A 133 4.83 0.94 -14.53
C SER A 133 4.94 2.43 -14.33
N ASP A 134 6.15 2.96 -14.51
CA ASP A 134 6.42 4.40 -14.50
C ASP A 134 5.71 5.17 -15.64
N HIS A 135 5.12 4.44 -16.59
CA HIS A 135 4.33 4.98 -17.71
C HIS A 135 2.84 5.21 -17.35
N ILE A 136 2.40 4.80 -16.15
CA ILE A 136 1.04 5.04 -15.69
C ILE A 136 1.10 6.05 -14.54
N THR A 137 0.26 7.08 -14.63
CA THR A 137 0.07 8.06 -13.56
C THR A 137 -1.40 8.13 -13.20
N VAL A 138 -1.74 8.08 -11.93
CA VAL A 138 -3.11 8.20 -11.42
C VAL A 138 -3.30 9.55 -10.75
N GLU A 139 -4.25 10.33 -11.25
CA GLU A 139 -4.59 11.65 -10.70
C GLU A 139 -6.07 11.72 -10.29
N TYR A 140 -6.32 12.33 -9.14
CA TYR A 140 -7.67 12.52 -8.62
C TYR A 140 -8.15 13.95 -8.90
N VAL A 141 -9.28 14.09 -9.56
CA VAL A 141 -9.89 15.37 -9.93
C VAL A 141 -11.27 15.51 -9.29
N ASP A 142 -11.42 16.51 -8.44
CA ASP A 142 -12.73 16.82 -7.87
C ASP A 142 -13.59 17.61 -8.88
N PRO A 143 -14.70 17.02 -9.38
CA PRO A 143 -15.56 17.69 -10.34
C PRO A 143 -16.34 18.86 -9.72
N THR A 144 -16.40 19.00 -8.40
CA THR A 144 -17.02 20.17 -7.74
C THR A 144 -16.10 21.37 -7.75
N VAL A 145 -14.78 21.13 -7.72
CA VAL A 145 -13.76 22.17 -7.81
C VAL A 145 -13.47 22.53 -9.26
N ASN A 146 -13.41 21.51 -10.13
CA ASN A 146 -13.10 21.67 -11.56
C ASN A 146 -14.22 21.14 -12.48
N PRO A 147 -15.41 21.75 -12.51
CA PRO A 147 -16.56 21.22 -13.23
C PRO A 147 -16.38 21.17 -14.75
N MET A 148 -15.46 21.98 -15.30
CA MET A 148 -15.18 22.02 -16.73
C MET A 148 -14.11 21.00 -17.17
N PHE A 149 -13.46 20.33 -16.24
CA PHE A 149 -12.35 19.41 -16.57
C PHE A 149 -12.80 18.26 -17.47
N TYR A 150 -13.91 17.59 -17.10
CA TYR A 150 -14.36 16.43 -17.86
C TYR A 150 -15.07 16.78 -19.18
N THR A 151 -15.58 18.01 -19.33
CA THR A 151 -16.30 18.42 -20.53
C THR A 151 -15.44 18.44 -21.80
N GLN A 152 -14.11 18.50 -21.65
CA GLN A 152 -13.18 18.39 -22.77
C GLN A 152 -13.03 16.95 -23.30
N TYR A 153 -13.45 15.95 -22.51
CA TYR A 153 -13.37 14.53 -22.87
C TYR A 153 -14.72 13.91 -23.22
N THR A 154 -15.81 14.47 -22.69
CA THR A 154 -17.17 13.97 -22.97
C THR A 154 -18.21 15.06 -22.80
N THR A 155 -19.34 14.93 -23.57
CA THR A 155 -20.51 15.77 -23.45
C THR A 155 -21.62 15.17 -22.59
N GLY A 156 -21.43 13.93 -22.11
CA GLY A 156 -22.35 13.20 -21.23
C GLY A 156 -22.20 13.54 -19.76
N ASN A 157 -23.19 13.18 -18.95
CA ASN A 157 -23.06 13.18 -17.50
C ASN A 157 -22.11 12.05 -17.09
N ILE A 158 -21.27 12.32 -16.10
CA ILE A 158 -20.31 11.38 -15.57
C ILE A 158 -20.65 11.08 -14.11
N SER A 159 -20.66 9.81 -13.74
CA SER A 159 -20.86 9.34 -12.38
C SER A 159 -19.60 9.60 -11.53
N THR A 160 -19.76 9.74 -10.21
CA THR A 160 -18.63 9.78 -9.27
C THR A 160 -17.83 8.47 -9.36
N ASN A 161 -16.52 8.53 -9.20
CA ASN A 161 -15.55 7.44 -9.40
C ASN A 161 -15.40 6.96 -10.86
N SER A 162 -15.90 7.70 -11.85
CA SER A 162 -15.61 7.43 -13.26
C SER A 162 -14.16 7.77 -13.61
N LEU A 163 -13.64 7.10 -14.63
CA LEU A 163 -12.25 7.23 -15.06
C LEU A 163 -12.17 7.93 -16.42
N ILE A 164 -11.17 8.78 -16.58
CA ILE A 164 -10.75 9.32 -17.88
C ILE A 164 -9.32 8.85 -18.12
N VAL A 165 -9.15 7.94 -19.06
CA VAL A 165 -7.83 7.40 -19.44
C VAL A 165 -7.34 8.20 -20.65
N VAL A 166 -6.19 8.83 -20.49
CA VAL A 166 -5.59 9.70 -21.51
C VAL A 166 -4.21 9.20 -21.87
N SER A 167 -3.94 9.07 -23.16
CA SER A 167 -2.60 8.85 -23.72
C SER A 167 -2.34 9.87 -24.82
N ASP A 168 -1.11 9.96 -25.32
CA ASP A 168 -0.74 10.86 -26.42
C ASP A 168 -1.59 10.66 -27.71
N LYS A 169 -2.12 9.46 -27.88
CA LYS A 169 -2.84 9.06 -29.11
C LYS A 169 -4.36 9.18 -28.99
N ARG A 170 -4.91 9.04 -27.80
CA ARG A 170 -6.37 9.01 -27.60
C ARG A 170 -6.75 9.17 -26.12
N SER A 171 -8.00 9.55 -25.90
CA SER A 171 -8.62 9.51 -24.58
C SER A 171 -9.85 8.59 -24.60
N LYS A 172 -10.19 8.00 -23.46
CA LYS A 172 -11.39 7.20 -23.25
C LYS A 172 -11.98 7.50 -21.88
N VAL A 173 -13.26 7.75 -21.85
CA VAL A 173 -14.05 7.88 -20.62
C VAL A 173 -14.68 6.52 -20.32
N ILE A 174 -14.59 6.09 -19.05
CA ILE A 174 -15.18 4.86 -18.52
C ILE A 174 -16.09 5.29 -17.37
N ASP A 175 -17.40 5.14 -17.54
CA ASP A 175 -18.33 5.42 -16.44
C ASP A 175 -18.15 4.41 -15.31
N TYR A 176 -18.38 4.84 -14.07
CA TYR A 176 -18.22 3.98 -12.89
C TYR A 176 -19.03 2.68 -12.97
N ASN A 177 -20.22 2.73 -13.58
CA ASN A 177 -21.07 1.56 -13.79
C ASN A 177 -20.48 0.53 -14.77
N ASP A 178 -19.52 0.95 -15.60
CA ASP A 178 -18.82 0.07 -16.57
C ASP A 178 -17.48 -0.44 -16.04
N VAL A 179 -17.02 0.07 -14.88
CA VAL A 179 -15.74 -0.37 -14.26
C VAL A 179 -15.84 -1.81 -13.75
N TYR A 180 -16.99 -2.18 -13.19
CA TYR A 180 -17.23 -3.51 -12.68
C TYR A 180 -18.19 -4.28 -13.58
N GLU A 181 -17.78 -5.45 -14.08
CA GLU A 181 -18.72 -6.36 -14.76
C GLU A 181 -19.77 -6.83 -13.74
N SER A 182 -21.04 -6.51 -13.98
CA SER A 182 -22.12 -7.14 -13.24
C SER A 182 -22.27 -8.58 -13.71
N SER A 183 -22.21 -9.55 -12.79
CA SER A 183 -22.40 -10.98 -13.06
C SER A 183 -23.80 -11.33 -13.62
N ASP A 184 -24.68 -10.33 -13.82
CA ASP A 184 -26.05 -10.47 -14.26
C ASP A 184 -26.26 -10.32 -15.77
N ARG A 185 -25.20 -10.11 -16.56
CA ARG A 185 -25.31 -10.20 -18.03
C ARG A 185 -25.22 -11.65 -18.49
N LYS A 186 -26.33 -12.39 -18.36
CA LYS A 186 -26.58 -13.62 -19.11
C LYS A 186 -27.27 -13.30 -20.41
#